data_65de75e63236362ac059239dc3610ef9
#
_entry.id   65de75e63236362ac059239dc3610ef9
#
_cell.length_a   1.000
_cell.length_b   1.000
_cell.length_c   1.000
_cell.angle_alpha   90.00
_cell.angle_beta   90.00
_cell.angle_gamma   90.00
#
_symmetry.space_group_name_H-M   'P 1'
#
loop_
_entity.id
_entity.type
_entity.pdbx_description
1 polymer ?
#
loop_
_entity_poly.entity_id
_entity_poly.type
_entity_poly.pdbx_seq_one_letter_code
_entity_poly.pdbx_strand_id
1 'polypeptide(L)'
;SLDGFEEHHYHIRQNRESFSRAVEAVRMISADKELVSDVVTCVTPALLPRLEEFKEFLISLGVRKWRLFAIFPVGRAAEDKSLQLSDEEYTAMMEFILKTRKEGRIEASYSCEGFLGGYEMRVRTNPYECYAGIGIASIRVNGDISGCTSVRANFTQGNIYKDNFWDVWQNRFEKFRNREWTKRGKCAECKVW
;
A
#
# COMPACT_ATOMS: atom_id res chain seq x y z
N SER A 1 -5.29 -8.18 -4.10
CA SER A 1 -5.57 -6.85 -4.63
C SER A 1 -6.79 -6.86 -5.52
N LEU A 2 -7.66 -5.87 -5.39
CA LEU A 2 -8.82 -5.65 -6.24
C LEU A 2 -8.96 -4.14 -6.47
N ASP A 3 -8.66 -3.68 -7.69
CA ASP A 3 -8.46 -2.26 -8.00
C ASP A 3 -9.71 -1.63 -8.65
N GLY A 4 -10.87 -1.87 -8.06
CA GLY A 4 -12.17 -1.42 -8.55
C GLY A 4 -12.93 -2.53 -9.29
N PHE A 5 -13.91 -2.14 -10.10
CA PHE A 5 -14.68 -3.04 -10.94
C PHE A 5 -13.83 -3.57 -12.11
N GLU A 6 -14.40 -4.45 -12.92
CA GLU A 6 -13.66 -5.18 -13.95
C GLU A 6 -12.86 -4.28 -14.89
N GLU A 7 -13.47 -3.19 -15.36
CA GLU A 7 -12.82 -2.22 -16.24
C GLU A 7 -11.65 -1.50 -15.59
N HIS A 8 -11.80 -1.06 -14.32
CA HIS A 8 -10.74 -0.38 -13.57
C HIS A 8 -9.59 -1.35 -13.26
N HIS A 9 -9.94 -2.56 -12.82
CA HIS A 9 -8.96 -3.61 -12.49
C HIS A 9 -8.18 -4.02 -13.73
N TYR A 10 -8.87 -4.20 -14.88
CA TYR A 10 -8.21 -4.50 -16.14
C TYR A 10 -7.27 -3.39 -16.60
N HIS A 11 -7.66 -2.13 -16.46
CA HIS A 11 -6.81 -0.99 -16.83
C HIS A 11 -5.45 -1.04 -16.11
N ILE A 12 -5.44 -1.38 -14.82
CA ILE A 12 -4.22 -1.48 -14.02
C ILE A 12 -3.46 -2.79 -14.29
N ARG A 13 -4.15 -3.94 -14.33
CA ARG A 13 -3.53 -5.27 -14.34
C ARG A 13 -3.24 -5.81 -15.73
N GLN A 14 -3.90 -5.29 -16.77
CA GLN A 14 -3.75 -5.71 -18.17
C GLN A 14 -3.99 -7.22 -18.38
N ASN A 15 -4.86 -7.82 -17.57
CA ASN A 15 -5.24 -9.22 -17.63
C ASN A 15 -6.74 -9.37 -17.39
N ARG A 16 -7.48 -9.86 -18.40
CA ARG A 16 -8.94 -9.97 -18.37
C ARG A 16 -9.46 -10.95 -17.32
N GLU A 17 -8.72 -12.00 -17.02
CA GLU A 17 -9.13 -13.01 -16.04
C GLU A 17 -8.82 -12.60 -14.60
N SER A 18 -7.99 -11.57 -14.39
CA SER A 18 -7.50 -11.24 -13.04
C SER A 18 -8.61 -10.73 -12.13
N PHE A 19 -9.61 -10.03 -12.66
CA PHE A 19 -10.74 -9.54 -11.87
C PHE A 19 -11.58 -10.69 -11.30
N SER A 20 -12.05 -11.60 -12.16
CA SER A 20 -12.88 -12.73 -11.74
C SER A 20 -12.17 -13.62 -10.74
N ARG A 21 -10.90 -13.94 -11.00
CA ARG A 21 -10.06 -14.74 -10.08
C ARG A 21 -9.82 -14.03 -8.74
N ALA A 22 -9.62 -12.71 -8.75
CA ALA A 22 -9.45 -11.94 -7.53
C ALA A 22 -10.75 -11.89 -6.70
N VAL A 23 -11.91 -11.72 -7.35
CA VAL A 23 -13.23 -11.76 -6.68
C VAL A 23 -13.49 -13.13 -6.06
N GLU A 24 -13.22 -14.21 -6.79
CA GLU A 24 -13.35 -15.58 -6.27
C GLU A 24 -12.45 -15.80 -5.05
N ALA A 25 -11.17 -15.43 -5.13
CA ALA A 25 -10.23 -15.53 -4.02
C ALA A 25 -10.69 -14.70 -2.81
N VAL A 26 -11.19 -13.48 -3.02
CA VAL A 26 -11.72 -12.63 -1.94
C VAL A 26 -12.91 -13.31 -1.26
N ARG A 27 -13.86 -13.89 -2.01
CA ARG A 27 -14.99 -14.63 -1.43
C ARG A 27 -14.53 -15.80 -0.58
N MET A 28 -13.62 -16.61 -1.11
CA MET A 28 -13.09 -17.78 -0.39
C MET A 28 -12.41 -17.38 0.92
N ILE A 29 -11.51 -16.39 0.87
CA ILE A 29 -10.76 -15.93 2.04
C ILE A 29 -11.69 -15.23 3.05
N SER A 30 -12.67 -14.43 2.59
CA SER A 30 -13.60 -13.72 3.47
C SER A 30 -14.59 -14.66 4.18
N ALA A 31 -14.86 -15.82 3.60
CA ALA A 31 -15.72 -16.85 4.22
C ALA A 31 -15.03 -17.56 5.40
N ASP A 32 -13.70 -17.63 5.42
CA ASP A 32 -12.93 -18.21 6.50
C ASP A 32 -12.73 -17.17 7.62
N LYS A 33 -13.28 -17.46 8.80
CA LYS A 33 -13.22 -16.56 9.97
C LYS A 33 -11.90 -16.63 10.74
N GLU A 34 -11.10 -17.66 10.52
CA GLU A 34 -9.79 -17.84 11.14
C GLU A 34 -8.71 -17.04 10.40
N LEU A 35 -8.93 -16.71 9.13
CA LEU A 35 -8.01 -15.93 8.34
C LEU A 35 -8.15 -14.42 8.60
N VAL A 36 -7.03 -13.78 8.90
CA VAL A 36 -6.92 -12.32 8.90
C VAL A 36 -6.57 -11.87 7.50
N SER A 37 -7.48 -11.17 6.86
CA SER A 37 -7.30 -10.73 5.47
C SER A 37 -7.75 -9.28 5.28
N ASP A 38 -7.20 -8.65 4.27
CA ASP A 38 -7.66 -7.36 3.78
C ASP A 38 -7.66 -7.30 2.26
N VAL A 39 -8.48 -6.43 1.70
CA VAL A 39 -8.43 -6.08 0.28
C VAL A 39 -7.64 -4.80 0.11
N VAL A 40 -6.76 -4.79 -0.88
CA VAL A 40 -5.97 -3.61 -1.26
C VAL A 40 -6.46 -3.09 -2.59
N THR A 41 -6.73 -1.79 -2.67
CA THR A 41 -7.20 -1.09 -3.86
C THR A 41 -6.30 0.09 -4.18
N CYS A 42 -5.77 0.12 -5.40
CA CYS A 42 -5.14 1.30 -5.97
C CYS A 42 -6.23 2.21 -6.54
N VAL A 43 -6.41 3.39 -5.94
CA VAL A 43 -7.44 4.34 -6.36
C VAL A 43 -6.94 5.19 -7.52
N THR A 44 -7.73 5.27 -8.57
CA THR A 44 -7.49 6.11 -9.74
C THR A 44 -8.56 7.19 -9.85
N PRO A 45 -8.35 8.26 -10.63
CA PRO A 45 -9.40 9.26 -10.92
C PRO A 45 -10.70 8.64 -11.43
N ALA A 46 -10.60 7.59 -12.26
CA ALA A 46 -11.76 6.89 -12.81
C ALA A 46 -12.57 6.11 -11.75
N LEU A 47 -11.88 5.53 -10.75
CA LEU A 47 -12.52 4.77 -9.67
C LEU A 47 -13.07 5.68 -8.57
N LEU A 48 -12.43 6.83 -8.32
CA LEU A 48 -12.74 7.72 -7.20
C LEU A 48 -14.25 8.05 -7.05
N PRO A 49 -14.97 8.45 -8.10
CA PRO A 49 -16.41 8.75 -8.00
C PRO A 49 -17.28 7.52 -7.70
N ARG A 50 -16.73 6.32 -7.88
CA ARG A 50 -17.44 5.04 -7.67
C ARG A 50 -17.00 4.31 -6.38
N LEU A 51 -16.22 4.94 -5.51
CA LEU A 51 -15.74 4.31 -4.27
C LEU A 51 -16.88 3.88 -3.36
N GLU A 52 -17.99 4.62 -3.32
CA GLU A 52 -19.15 4.25 -2.51
C GLU A 52 -19.79 2.96 -3.02
N GLU A 53 -20.00 2.84 -4.32
CA GLU A 53 -20.52 1.64 -4.98
C GLU A 53 -19.56 0.45 -4.78
N PHE A 54 -18.27 0.70 -4.92
CA PHE A 54 -17.26 -0.32 -4.75
C PHE A 54 -17.14 -0.79 -3.29
N LYS A 55 -17.33 0.11 -2.32
CA LYS A 55 -17.45 -0.25 -0.90
C LYS A 55 -18.57 -1.26 -0.66
N GLU A 56 -19.78 -0.98 -1.20
CA GLU A 56 -20.94 -1.90 -1.07
C GLU A 56 -20.64 -3.25 -1.72
N PHE A 57 -19.98 -3.25 -2.87
CA PHE A 57 -19.54 -4.48 -3.51
C PHE A 57 -18.58 -5.28 -2.63
N LEU A 58 -17.57 -4.65 -2.03
CA LEU A 58 -16.63 -5.33 -1.11
C LEU A 58 -17.34 -5.90 0.13
N ILE A 59 -18.28 -5.13 0.70
CA ILE A 59 -19.09 -5.59 1.83
C ILE A 59 -19.92 -6.83 1.44
N SER A 60 -20.49 -6.85 0.24
CA SER A 60 -21.26 -8.01 -0.29
C SER A 60 -20.40 -9.27 -0.47
N LEU A 61 -19.07 -9.10 -0.65
CA LEU A 61 -18.11 -10.20 -0.72
C LEU A 61 -17.64 -10.67 0.68
N GLY A 62 -18.11 -10.03 1.76
CA GLY A 62 -17.70 -10.36 3.13
C GLY A 62 -16.39 -9.72 3.57
N VAL A 63 -15.86 -8.74 2.83
CA VAL A 63 -14.62 -8.03 3.17
C VAL A 63 -14.81 -7.20 4.44
N ARG A 64 -13.92 -7.39 5.41
CA ARG A 64 -13.95 -6.67 6.69
C ARG A 64 -12.91 -5.56 6.77
N LYS A 65 -11.78 -5.69 6.05
CA LYS A 65 -10.69 -4.71 6.04
C LYS A 65 -10.36 -4.31 4.61
N TRP A 66 -10.26 -3.02 4.39
CA TRP A 66 -10.00 -2.43 3.08
C TRP A 66 -8.93 -1.35 3.17
N ARG A 67 -7.81 -1.55 2.47
CA ARG A 67 -6.74 -0.55 2.35
C ARG A 67 -6.78 0.12 1.00
N LEU A 68 -6.78 1.44 1.02
CA LEU A 68 -6.74 2.27 -0.17
C LEU A 68 -5.33 2.84 -0.35
N PHE A 69 -4.88 2.90 -1.59
CA PHE A 69 -3.60 3.44 -2.01
C PHE A 69 -3.79 4.49 -3.10
N ALA A 70 -2.99 5.55 -3.08
CA ALA A 70 -2.70 6.29 -4.29
C ALA A 70 -1.61 5.54 -5.11
N ILE A 71 -1.61 5.71 -6.41
CA ILE A 71 -0.60 5.06 -7.26
C ILE A 71 0.64 5.94 -7.34
N PHE A 72 1.80 5.38 -6.96
CA PHE A 72 3.06 6.07 -7.12
C PHE A 72 3.43 6.25 -8.61
N PRO A 73 3.87 7.44 -9.03
CA PRO A 73 4.27 7.72 -10.41
C PRO A 73 5.65 7.10 -10.73
N VAL A 74 5.76 5.77 -10.68
CA VAL A 74 6.99 5.02 -10.91
C VAL A 74 6.75 3.83 -11.82
N GLY A 75 7.69 3.52 -12.69
CA GLY A 75 7.55 2.47 -13.70
C GLY A 75 6.44 2.82 -14.71
N ARG A 76 5.58 1.88 -15.06
CA ARG A 76 4.45 2.11 -16.00
C ARG A 76 3.54 3.25 -15.56
N ALA A 77 3.33 3.42 -14.27
CA ALA A 77 2.48 4.48 -13.76
C ALA A 77 3.08 5.89 -13.91
N ALA A 78 4.39 6.03 -14.16
CA ALA A 78 5.00 7.32 -14.47
C ALA A 78 4.62 7.82 -15.87
N GLU A 79 4.30 6.89 -16.78
CA GLU A 79 3.97 7.16 -18.18
C GLU A 79 2.48 7.40 -18.39
N ASP A 80 1.63 6.94 -17.45
CA ASP A 80 0.17 7.06 -17.52
C ASP A 80 -0.36 8.00 -16.44
N LYS A 81 -0.58 9.26 -16.82
CA LYS A 81 -1.13 10.28 -15.90
C LYS A 81 -2.58 10.01 -15.49
N SER A 82 -3.34 9.20 -16.23
CA SER A 82 -4.71 8.84 -15.87
C SER A 82 -4.79 8.00 -14.59
N LEU A 83 -3.67 7.46 -14.15
CA LEU A 83 -3.54 6.70 -12.90
C LEU A 83 -3.27 7.59 -11.68
N GLN A 84 -2.93 8.87 -11.88
CA GLN A 84 -2.52 9.78 -10.82
C GLN A 84 -3.68 10.62 -10.33
N LEU A 85 -3.89 10.66 -9.02
CA LEU A 85 -4.84 11.56 -8.39
C LEU A 85 -4.27 12.99 -8.35
N SER A 86 -5.12 14.00 -8.60
CA SER A 86 -4.81 15.39 -8.25
C SER A 86 -4.83 15.59 -6.73
N ASP A 87 -4.39 16.74 -6.25
CA ASP A 87 -4.42 17.07 -4.83
C ASP A 87 -5.86 17.09 -4.27
N GLU A 88 -6.82 17.57 -5.08
CA GLU A 88 -8.23 17.59 -4.73
C GLU A 88 -8.82 16.18 -4.69
N GLU A 89 -8.48 15.34 -5.67
CA GLU A 89 -8.91 13.94 -5.71
C GLU A 89 -8.29 13.12 -4.58
N TYR A 90 -7.02 13.39 -4.25
CA TYR A 90 -6.37 12.78 -3.10
C TYR A 90 -7.07 13.17 -1.79
N THR A 91 -7.42 14.45 -1.63
CA THR A 91 -8.19 14.94 -0.49
C THR A 91 -9.56 14.28 -0.42
N ALA A 92 -10.26 14.17 -1.56
CA ALA A 92 -11.56 13.48 -1.64
C ALA A 92 -11.48 12.02 -1.22
N MET A 93 -10.42 11.32 -1.61
CA MET A 93 -10.15 9.94 -1.15
C MET A 93 -9.95 9.89 0.37
N MET A 94 -9.22 10.83 0.97
CA MET A 94 -9.04 10.89 2.43
C MET A 94 -10.37 11.11 3.16
N GLU A 95 -11.20 12.03 2.68
CA GLU A 95 -12.52 12.28 3.26
C GLU A 95 -13.46 11.08 3.10
N PHE A 96 -13.39 10.36 1.97
CA PHE A 96 -14.10 9.11 1.78
C PHE A 96 -13.70 8.06 2.82
N ILE A 97 -12.38 7.89 3.09
CA ILE A 97 -11.89 6.96 4.12
C ILE A 97 -12.43 7.36 5.50
N LEU A 98 -12.37 8.65 5.84
CA LEU A 98 -12.91 9.16 7.11
C LEU A 98 -14.40 8.85 7.27
N LYS A 99 -15.21 9.10 6.24
CA LYS A 99 -16.64 8.79 6.22
C LYS A 99 -16.86 7.30 6.43
N THR A 100 -16.19 6.46 5.64
CA THR A 100 -16.31 4.98 5.71
C THR A 100 -15.95 4.44 7.09
N ARG A 101 -14.90 4.98 7.72
CA ARG A 101 -14.49 4.60 9.08
C ARG A 101 -15.56 4.96 10.12
N LYS A 102 -16.22 6.13 9.98
CA LYS A 102 -17.32 6.54 10.85
C LYS A 102 -18.56 5.67 10.70
N GLU A 103 -18.83 5.18 9.50
CA GLU A 103 -19.93 4.24 9.24
C GLU A 103 -19.72 2.89 9.91
N GLY A 104 -18.47 2.44 10.07
CA GLY A 104 -18.11 1.22 10.79
C GLY A 104 -18.53 -0.09 10.14
N ARG A 105 -18.97 -0.10 8.88
CA ARG A 105 -19.42 -1.30 8.17
C ARG A 105 -18.26 -2.10 7.55
N ILE A 106 -17.16 -1.43 7.24
CA ILE A 106 -15.90 -1.99 6.78
C ILE A 106 -14.76 -1.15 7.36
N GLU A 107 -13.68 -1.79 7.81
CA GLU A 107 -12.51 -1.10 8.32
C GLU A 107 -11.67 -0.56 7.15
N ALA A 108 -11.99 0.66 6.70
CA ALA A 108 -11.20 1.33 5.69
C ALA A 108 -9.94 1.98 6.28
N SER A 109 -8.82 1.92 5.57
CA SER A 109 -7.59 2.60 5.98
C SER A 109 -6.77 3.03 4.77
N TYR A 110 -6.02 4.13 4.95
CA TYR A 110 -5.00 4.51 3.99
C TYR A 110 -3.72 3.72 4.25
N SER A 111 -3.01 3.35 3.20
CA SER A 111 -1.83 2.52 3.32
C SER A 111 -0.53 3.31 3.61
N CYS A 112 0.60 2.62 3.55
CA CYS A 112 1.89 3.07 4.05
C CYS A 112 2.64 4.03 3.09
N GLU A 113 2.14 5.25 2.89
CA GLU A 113 2.74 6.24 1.97
C GLU A 113 3.18 7.53 2.68
N GLY A 114 3.81 7.41 3.82
CA GLY A 114 4.32 8.56 4.57
C GLY A 114 3.35 9.09 5.62
N PHE A 115 3.80 10.12 6.31
CA PHE A 115 3.02 10.80 7.33
C PHE A 115 2.02 11.77 6.69
N LEU A 116 0.77 11.72 7.13
CA LEU A 116 -0.37 12.39 6.50
C LEU A 116 -0.83 13.67 7.24
N GLY A 117 0.01 14.22 8.12
CA GLY A 117 -0.33 15.46 8.84
C GLY A 117 -1.65 15.34 9.59
N GLY A 118 -2.60 16.23 9.32
CA GLY A 118 -3.90 16.27 9.99
C GLY A 118 -4.82 15.07 9.73
N TYR A 119 -4.51 14.22 8.75
CA TYR A 119 -5.23 12.97 8.49
C TYR A 119 -4.66 11.77 9.24
N GLU A 120 -3.43 11.89 9.76
CA GLU A 120 -2.81 10.79 10.52
C GLU A 120 -3.72 10.37 11.69
N MET A 121 -3.76 9.09 12.04
CA MET A 121 -4.68 8.50 13.04
C MET A 121 -6.19 8.59 12.70
N ARG A 122 -6.58 9.42 11.75
CA ARG A 122 -7.98 9.53 11.32
C ARG A 122 -8.31 8.57 10.18
N VAL A 123 -7.34 8.36 9.28
CA VAL A 123 -7.45 7.44 8.13
C VAL A 123 -6.67 6.15 8.31
N ARG A 124 -6.02 5.98 9.46
CA ARG A 124 -5.29 4.77 9.87
C ARG A 124 -5.59 4.43 11.32
N THR A 125 -5.32 3.20 11.69
CA THR A 125 -5.49 2.75 13.08
C THR A 125 -4.25 3.02 13.92
N ASN A 126 -3.06 2.94 13.30
CA ASN A 126 -1.78 3.22 13.95
C ASN A 126 -1.06 4.37 13.23
N PRO A 127 -0.23 5.16 13.94
CA PRO A 127 0.57 6.20 13.30
C PRO A 127 1.51 5.58 12.27
N TYR A 128 1.88 6.38 11.26
CA TYR A 128 2.81 5.93 10.24
C TYR A 128 4.18 5.62 10.85
N GLU A 129 4.60 4.39 10.65
CA GLU A 129 5.96 3.96 10.92
C GLU A 129 6.44 3.06 9.76
N CYS A 130 7.58 3.40 9.19
CA CYS A 130 8.16 2.61 8.13
C CYS A 130 8.98 1.44 8.70
N TYR A 131 8.43 0.25 8.61
CA TYR A 131 9.07 -0.99 9.08
C TYR A 131 10.06 -1.61 8.07
N ALA A 132 10.33 -0.95 6.95
CA ALA A 132 11.31 -1.42 5.97
C ALA A 132 12.69 -1.65 6.63
N GLY A 133 13.21 -2.86 6.56
CA GLY A 133 14.48 -3.27 7.14
C GLY A 133 14.54 -3.35 8.68
N ILE A 134 13.42 -3.06 9.36
CA ILE A 134 13.26 -3.22 10.81
C ILE A 134 12.49 -4.50 11.12
N GLY A 135 11.27 -4.62 10.60
CA GLY A 135 10.41 -5.79 10.73
C GLY A 135 10.00 -6.42 9.40
N ILE A 136 10.38 -5.80 8.27
CA ILE A 136 10.03 -6.25 6.91
C ILE A 136 11.29 -6.29 6.07
N ALA A 137 11.49 -7.38 5.35
CA ALA A 137 12.42 -7.50 4.24
C ALA A 137 11.68 -7.97 2.98
N SER A 138 12.26 -7.74 1.82
CA SER A 138 11.76 -8.23 0.54
C SER A 138 12.86 -8.84 -0.29
N ILE A 139 12.49 -9.85 -1.06
CA ILE A 139 13.34 -10.48 -2.06
C ILE A 139 12.73 -10.14 -3.42
N ARG A 140 13.52 -9.53 -4.29
CA ARG A 140 13.11 -9.16 -5.64
C ARG A 140 13.22 -10.35 -6.58
N VAL A 141 12.60 -10.26 -7.74
CA VAL A 141 12.61 -11.32 -8.77
C VAL A 141 14.03 -11.74 -9.22
N ASN A 142 15.00 -10.81 -9.17
CA ASN A 142 16.41 -11.08 -9.47
C ASN A 142 17.21 -11.60 -8.26
N GLY A 143 16.53 -11.91 -7.14
CA GLY A 143 17.14 -12.39 -5.91
C GLY A 143 17.66 -11.31 -4.96
N ASP A 144 17.60 -10.03 -5.32
CA ASP A 144 18.07 -8.93 -4.47
C ASP A 144 17.26 -8.83 -3.17
N ILE A 145 17.97 -8.74 -2.05
CA ILE A 145 17.40 -8.56 -0.71
C ILE A 145 17.37 -7.06 -0.38
N SER A 146 16.19 -6.55 -0.02
CA SER A 146 15.98 -5.15 0.34
C SER A 146 15.00 -5.02 1.52
N GLY A 147 14.83 -3.81 2.07
CA GLY A 147 13.91 -3.55 3.18
C GLY A 147 12.44 -3.58 2.77
N CYS A 148 12.12 -3.19 1.53
CA CYS A 148 10.75 -3.15 1.02
C CYS A 148 10.77 -3.16 -0.50
N THR A 149 9.74 -3.75 -1.14
CA THR A 149 9.59 -3.75 -2.60
C THR A 149 9.41 -2.33 -3.17
N SER A 150 8.85 -1.40 -2.39
CA SER A 150 8.66 -0.01 -2.79
C SER A 150 9.93 0.85 -2.71
N VAL A 151 10.94 0.40 -1.96
CA VAL A 151 12.23 1.10 -1.89
C VAL A 151 13.08 0.72 -3.10
N ARG A 152 13.30 1.67 -4.00
CA ARG A 152 13.89 1.40 -5.32
C ARG A 152 15.31 1.91 -5.53
N ALA A 153 15.84 2.76 -4.68
CA ALA A 153 17.22 3.25 -4.79
C ALA A 153 18.25 2.14 -4.49
N ASN A 154 19.51 2.49 -4.36
CA ASN A 154 20.62 1.59 -4.02
C ASN A 154 20.52 1.07 -2.57
N PHE A 155 19.41 0.40 -2.25
CA PHE A 155 19.11 -0.18 -0.95
C PHE A 155 19.14 -1.71 -0.95
N THR A 156 19.72 -2.31 -1.96
CA THR A 156 20.03 -3.74 -1.99
C THR A 156 21.09 -4.04 -0.95
N GLN A 157 20.82 -5.01 -0.06
CA GLN A 157 21.67 -5.40 1.05
C GLN A 157 22.43 -6.71 0.78
N GLY A 158 21.94 -7.49 -0.18
CA GLY A 158 22.52 -8.76 -0.59
C GLY A 158 21.67 -9.41 -1.67
N ASN A 159 22.02 -10.66 -2.01
CA ASN A 159 21.28 -11.43 -3.01
C ASN A 159 21.20 -12.90 -2.58
N ILE A 160 19.99 -13.49 -2.59
CA ILE A 160 19.73 -14.87 -2.11
C ILE A 160 20.48 -15.95 -2.87
N TYR A 161 20.96 -15.67 -4.08
CA TYR A 161 21.77 -16.62 -4.85
C TYR A 161 23.27 -16.60 -4.46
N LYS A 162 23.69 -15.64 -3.62
CA LYS A 162 25.08 -15.42 -3.22
C LYS A 162 25.27 -15.38 -1.71
N ASP A 163 24.23 -14.98 -0.98
CA ASP A 163 24.27 -14.70 0.44
C ASP A 163 23.24 -15.53 1.21
N ASN A 164 23.55 -15.84 2.48
CA ASN A 164 22.55 -16.36 3.40
C ASN A 164 21.60 -15.21 3.79
N PHE A 165 20.28 -15.40 3.66
CA PHE A 165 19.30 -14.36 3.97
C PHE A 165 19.40 -13.87 5.43
N TRP A 166 19.57 -14.77 6.39
CA TRP A 166 19.66 -14.40 7.81
C TRP A 166 20.90 -13.61 8.14
N ASP A 167 22.05 -13.94 7.55
CA ASP A 167 23.28 -13.18 7.72
C ASP A 167 23.12 -11.76 7.16
N VAL A 168 22.51 -11.64 6.00
CA VAL A 168 22.18 -10.32 5.41
C VAL A 168 21.23 -9.56 6.33
N TRP A 169 20.13 -10.18 6.76
CA TRP A 169 19.14 -9.56 7.64
C TRP A 169 19.74 -9.08 8.94
N GLN A 170 20.55 -9.88 9.59
CA GLN A 170 21.14 -9.54 10.88
C GLN A 170 22.22 -8.46 10.76
N ASN A 171 23.07 -8.53 9.74
CA ASN A 171 24.34 -7.81 9.72
C ASN A 171 24.44 -6.68 8.69
N ARG A 172 23.52 -6.58 7.69
CA ARG A 172 23.65 -5.60 6.60
C ARG A 172 22.53 -4.58 6.52
N PHE A 173 21.54 -4.65 7.40
CA PHE A 173 20.35 -3.76 7.38
C PHE A 173 20.54 -2.47 8.20
N GLU A 174 21.77 -2.14 8.60
CA GLU A 174 22.09 -0.96 9.41
C GLU A 174 21.54 0.34 8.78
N LYS A 175 21.64 0.49 7.46
CA LYS A 175 21.13 1.65 6.73
C LYS A 175 19.62 1.89 6.91
N PHE A 176 18.86 0.84 7.16
CA PHE A 176 17.43 0.92 7.44
C PHE A 176 17.12 1.14 8.92
N ARG A 177 17.92 0.57 9.80
CA ARG A 177 17.76 0.58 11.25
C ARG A 177 18.29 1.86 11.86
N ASN A 178 19.47 2.29 11.46
CA ASN A 178 20.03 3.58 11.80
C ASN A 178 19.77 4.56 10.67
N ARG A 179 18.83 5.48 10.87
CA ARG A 179 18.39 6.46 9.87
C ARG A 179 19.02 7.84 10.05
N GLU A 180 20.03 7.99 10.91
CA GLU A 180 20.73 9.25 11.13
C GLU A 180 21.25 9.91 9.85
N TRP A 181 21.55 9.12 8.82
CA TRP A 181 21.95 9.60 7.50
C TRP A 181 20.86 10.41 6.77
N THR A 182 19.59 10.30 7.19
CA THR A 182 18.46 11.08 6.64
C THR A 182 18.34 12.47 7.29
N LYS A 183 19.02 12.70 8.40
CA LYS A 183 19.01 13.93 9.17
C LYS A 183 19.81 15.03 8.47
N ARG A 184 19.23 15.58 7.40
CA ARG A 184 19.87 16.58 6.51
C ARG A 184 18.91 17.73 6.21
N GLY A 185 19.44 18.88 5.82
CA GLY A 185 18.66 20.06 5.49
C GLY A 185 17.72 20.44 6.64
N LYS A 186 16.45 20.63 6.38
CA LYS A 186 15.44 20.97 7.40
C LYS A 186 15.28 19.89 8.49
N CYS A 187 15.60 18.64 8.19
CA CYS A 187 15.54 17.55 9.17
C CYS A 187 16.71 17.56 10.15
N ALA A 188 17.83 18.25 9.85
CA ALA A 188 19.00 18.29 10.72
C ALA A 188 18.70 18.92 12.08
N GLU A 189 17.80 19.90 12.11
CA GLU A 189 17.41 20.67 13.32
C GLU A 189 15.98 20.33 13.77
N CYS A 190 15.35 19.30 13.17
CA CYS A 190 13.98 18.93 13.49
C CYS A 190 13.90 18.32 14.90
N LYS A 191 13.05 18.88 15.75
CA LYS A 191 12.86 18.40 17.14
C LYS A 191 12.03 17.13 17.24
N VAL A 192 11.36 16.73 16.15
CA VAL A 192 10.48 15.56 16.08
C VAL A 192 10.96 14.52 15.06
N TRP A 193 12.21 14.65 14.63
CA TRP A 193 12.86 13.68 13.74
C TRP A 193 13.18 12.39 14.47
#